data_3c21c412ca7ceaf639381caf3d1ef648
#
_entry.id   3c21c412ca7ceaf639381caf3d1ef648
#
_cell.length_a   1.000
_cell.length_b   1.000
_cell.length_c   1.000
_cell.angle_alpha   90.00
_cell.angle_beta   90.00
_cell.angle_gamma   90.00
#
_symmetry.space_group_name_H-M   'P 1'
#
loop_
_entity.id
_entity.type
_entity.pdbx_description
1 polymer ?
#
loop_
_entity_poly.entity_id
_entity_poly.type
_entity_poly.pdbx_seq_one_letter_code
_entity_poly.pdbx_strand_id
1 'polypeptide(L)'
;INIERDEKEAMRRKEQLMEAGFRLFSQYGIENVSLQRVADAAEVGVATLYNYYQTKVKLVIAISGKIWGDLWKEILEEKGPEIFESFTAYQYIEFYTDQIIRIYRERPEILRFSNNYKNFISREKVRGEALAEHLDVLKPAGALYHKFYEQARSDKSIRTDIPEQQLFTSVAIAMLAVAERYAQGIVWADDHKADHTQELEFLKEMLLTWCRTPENLGKQ
;
A
#
# COMPACT_ATOMS: atom_id res chain seq x y z
N ILE A 1 -18.35 33.28 15.06
CA ILE A 1 -17.42 32.15 15.03
C ILE A 1 -17.59 31.54 13.64
N ASN A 2 -16.54 31.53 12.86
CA ASN A 2 -16.60 31.06 11.47
C ASN A 2 -16.25 29.54 11.46
N ILE A 3 -17.24 28.72 11.72
CA ILE A 3 -17.12 27.26 11.86
C ILE A 3 -16.40 26.65 10.64
N GLU A 4 -16.73 27.08 9.43
CA GLU A 4 -16.11 26.59 8.19
C GLU A 4 -14.61 26.92 8.10
N ARG A 5 -14.18 28.08 8.62
CA ARG A 5 -12.78 28.47 8.68
C ARG A 5 -12.01 27.62 9.70
N ASP A 6 -12.63 27.34 10.83
CA ASP A 6 -12.02 26.56 11.91
C ASP A 6 -11.87 25.08 11.50
N GLU A 7 -12.85 24.53 10.79
CA GLU A 7 -12.78 23.17 10.22
C GLU A 7 -11.68 23.05 9.14
N LYS A 8 -11.58 24.03 8.26
CA LYS A 8 -10.54 24.04 7.22
C LYS A 8 -9.14 24.15 7.83
N GLU A 9 -8.97 24.96 8.86
CA GLU A 9 -7.70 25.07 9.58
C GLU A 9 -7.35 23.75 10.31
N ALA A 10 -8.32 23.08 10.92
CA ALA A 10 -8.12 21.78 11.56
C ALA A 10 -7.72 20.71 10.55
N MET A 11 -8.36 20.65 9.38
CA MET A 11 -7.98 19.75 8.30
C MET A 11 -6.55 19.99 7.82
N ARG A 12 -6.17 21.24 7.57
CA ARG A 12 -4.82 21.61 7.17
C ARG A 12 -3.77 21.15 8.19
N ARG A 13 -4.00 21.35 9.48
CA ARG A 13 -3.07 20.90 10.55
C ARG A 13 -2.96 19.38 10.63
N LYS A 14 -4.07 18.66 10.46
CA LYS A 14 -4.05 17.20 10.39
C LYS A 14 -3.20 16.72 9.22
N GLU A 15 -3.35 17.33 8.06
CA GLU A 15 -2.59 17.01 6.86
C GLU A 15 -1.09 17.28 7.04
N GLN A 16 -0.70 18.43 7.57
CA GLN A 16 0.68 18.76 7.92
C GLN A 16 1.31 17.72 8.87
N LEU A 17 0.57 17.29 9.90
CA LEU A 17 1.02 16.24 10.81
C LEU A 17 1.19 14.88 10.13
N MET A 18 0.26 14.49 9.26
CA MET A 18 0.36 13.24 8.51
C MET A 18 1.54 13.26 7.53
N GLU A 19 1.76 14.35 6.82
CA GLU A 19 2.89 14.51 5.89
C GLU A 19 4.24 14.46 6.62
N ALA A 20 4.38 15.21 7.71
CA ALA A 20 5.60 15.19 8.53
C ALA A 20 5.83 13.81 9.14
N GLY A 21 4.79 13.17 9.65
CA GLY A 21 4.84 11.79 10.17
C GLY A 21 5.26 10.80 9.12
N PHE A 22 4.64 10.82 7.94
CA PHE A 22 5.01 9.95 6.81
C PHE A 22 6.49 10.07 6.46
N ARG A 23 6.98 11.30 6.25
CA ARG A 23 8.37 11.55 5.90
C ARG A 23 9.34 11.01 6.95
N LEU A 24 9.10 11.32 8.22
CA LEU A 24 9.96 10.90 9.32
C LEU A 24 9.91 9.39 9.55
N PHE A 25 8.73 8.78 9.52
CA PHE A 25 8.56 7.35 9.74
C PHE A 25 9.11 6.51 8.60
N SER A 26 9.02 6.99 7.35
CA SER A 26 9.63 6.35 6.19
C SER A 26 11.15 6.31 6.28
N GLN A 27 11.75 7.41 6.78
CA GLN A 27 13.20 7.58 6.79
C GLN A 27 13.87 6.95 8.01
N TYR A 28 13.26 7.08 9.19
CA TYR A 28 13.92 6.74 10.46
C TYR A 28 13.28 5.53 11.17
N GLY A 29 12.18 4.99 10.65
CA GLY A 29 11.37 3.99 11.34
C GLY A 29 10.41 4.62 12.37
N ILE A 30 9.28 3.95 12.59
CA ILE A 30 8.22 4.51 13.46
C ILE A 30 8.66 4.55 14.93
N GLU A 31 9.35 3.53 15.39
CA GLU A 31 9.81 3.42 16.79
C GLU A 31 10.79 4.55 17.17
N ASN A 32 11.64 4.95 16.23
CA ASN A 32 12.72 5.92 16.46
C ASN A 32 12.29 7.39 16.40
N VAL A 33 11.03 7.65 16.07
CA VAL A 33 10.48 9.01 15.93
C VAL A 33 9.44 9.27 17.00
N SER A 34 9.65 10.30 17.84
CA SER A 34 8.66 10.73 18.83
C SER A 34 7.54 11.57 18.20
N LEU A 35 6.38 11.62 18.86
CA LEU A 35 5.28 12.51 18.46
C LEU A 35 5.68 13.99 18.55
N GLN A 36 6.55 14.35 19.53
CA GLN A 36 7.12 15.70 19.61
C GLN A 36 7.87 16.06 18.33
N ARG A 37 8.75 15.15 17.84
CA ARG A 37 9.51 15.38 16.62
C ARG A 37 8.60 15.54 15.39
N VAL A 38 7.50 14.79 15.33
CA VAL A 38 6.49 14.94 14.26
C VAL A 38 5.81 16.31 14.34
N ALA A 39 5.39 16.73 15.54
CA ALA A 39 4.73 18.00 15.78
C ALA A 39 5.65 19.17 15.40
N ASP A 40 6.92 19.13 15.82
CA ASP A 40 7.94 20.14 15.49
C ASP A 40 8.16 20.24 13.98
N ALA A 41 8.29 19.09 13.30
CA ALA A 41 8.49 19.04 11.84
C ALA A 41 7.25 19.49 11.04
N ALA A 42 6.06 19.40 11.62
CA ALA A 42 4.81 19.88 11.05
C ALA A 42 4.52 21.35 11.37
N GLU A 43 5.34 21.99 12.23
CA GLU A 43 5.10 23.32 12.78
C GLU A 43 3.72 23.42 13.49
N VAL A 44 3.32 22.33 14.16
CA VAL A 44 2.07 22.22 14.92
C VAL A 44 2.39 21.91 16.37
N GLY A 45 1.69 22.56 17.29
CA GLY A 45 1.87 22.30 18.72
C GLY A 45 1.59 20.84 19.08
N VAL A 46 2.45 20.21 19.89
CA VAL A 46 2.31 18.81 20.29
C VAL A 46 0.98 18.53 20.99
N ALA A 47 0.45 19.48 21.76
CA ALA A 47 -0.88 19.37 22.36
C ALA A 47 -1.99 19.24 21.30
N THR A 48 -1.86 19.94 20.16
CA THR A 48 -2.78 19.85 19.04
C THR A 48 -2.70 18.47 18.38
N LEU A 49 -1.48 17.92 18.24
CA LEU A 49 -1.30 16.55 17.74
C LEU A 49 -2.02 15.54 18.65
N TYR A 50 -1.83 15.62 19.97
CA TYR A 50 -2.52 14.72 20.91
C TYR A 50 -4.04 14.89 20.90
N ASN A 51 -4.55 16.10 20.67
CA ASN A 51 -5.98 16.34 20.52
C ASN A 51 -6.55 15.63 19.28
N TYR A 52 -5.81 15.57 18.18
CA TYR A 52 -6.28 14.93 16.95
C TYR A 52 -6.11 13.40 16.95
N TYR A 53 -4.95 12.92 17.38
CA TYR A 53 -4.58 11.51 17.20
C TYR A 53 -4.47 10.73 18.50
N GLN A 54 -4.37 11.38 19.66
CA GLN A 54 -4.28 10.81 21.02
C GLN A 54 -3.09 9.86 21.21
N THR A 55 -2.78 8.99 20.25
CA THR A 55 -1.68 8.01 20.32
C THR A 55 -0.90 7.97 19.01
N LYS A 56 0.35 7.51 19.12
CA LYS A 56 1.19 7.24 17.94
C LYS A 56 0.57 6.19 17.01
N VAL A 57 -0.09 5.18 17.57
CA VAL A 57 -0.80 4.13 16.81
C VAL A 57 -1.86 4.75 15.90
N LYS A 58 -2.71 5.64 16.45
CA LYS A 58 -3.77 6.28 15.66
C LYS A 58 -3.22 7.18 14.56
N LEU A 59 -2.16 7.94 14.82
CA LEU A 59 -1.49 8.73 13.78
C LEU A 59 -0.95 7.84 12.66
N VAL A 60 -0.26 6.77 13.01
CA VAL A 60 0.34 5.85 12.06
C VAL A 60 -0.72 5.16 11.19
N ILE A 61 -1.84 4.76 11.77
CA ILE A 61 -2.98 4.18 11.04
C ILE A 61 -3.60 5.20 10.08
N ALA A 62 -3.81 6.44 10.54
CA ALA A 62 -4.34 7.52 9.69
C ALA A 62 -3.42 7.82 8.49
N ILE A 63 -2.09 7.86 8.72
CA ILE A 63 -1.11 8.03 7.64
C ILE A 63 -1.20 6.89 6.63
N SER A 64 -1.26 5.64 7.09
CA SER A 64 -1.38 4.48 6.21
C SER A 64 -2.66 4.52 5.37
N GLY A 65 -3.79 4.83 6.00
CA GLY A 65 -5.07 5.00 5.30
C GLY A 65 -5.01 6.09 4.23
N LYS A 66 -4.43 7.25 4.56
CA LYS A 66 -4.26 8.35 3.59
C LYS A 66 -3.42 7.93 2.39
N ILE A 67 -2.26 7.32 2.61
CA ILE A 67 -1.34 6.93 1.52
C ILE A 67 -2.01 5.98 0.53
N TRP A 68 -2.63 4.91 1.03
CA TRP A 68 -3.28 3.92 0.17
C TRP A 68 -4.55 4.48 -0.49
N GLY A 69 -5.29 5.36 0.23
CA GLY A 69 -6.44 6.07 -0.33
C GLY A 69 -6.05 7.03 -1.45
N ASP A 70 -4.99 7.80 -1.27
CA ASP A 70 -4.50 8.74 -2.29
C ASP A 70 -3.98 7.99 -3.53
N LEU A 71 -3.22 6.89 -3.34
CA LEU A 71 -2.78 6.04 -4.45
C LEU A 71 -3.95 5.47 -5.26
N TRP A 72 -4.98 4.99 -4.57
CA TRP A 72 -6.17 4.47 -5.23
C TRP A 72 -6.91 5.57 -6.01
N LYS A 73 -7.03 6.75 -5.41
CA LYS A 73 -7.63 7.92 -6.06
C LYS A 73 -6.83 8.35 -7.29
N GLU A 74 -5.51 8.44 -7.20
CA GLU A 74 -4.62 8.76 -8.33
C GLU A 74 -4.83 7.79 -9.50
N ILE A 75 -4.93 6.47 -9.21
CA ILE A 75 -5.21 5.45 -10.24
C ILE A 75 -6.55 5.71 -10.94
N LEU A 76 -7.61 5.98 -10.17
CA LEU A 76 -8.93 6.24 -10.73
C LEU A 76 -8.99 7.56 -11.53
N GLU A 77 -8.26 8.58 -11.09
CA GLU A 77 -8.15 9.85 -11.81
C GLU A 77 -7.35 9.73 -13.11
N GLU A 78 -6.27 8.93 -13.10
CA GLU A 78 -5.42 8.73 -14.27
C GLU A 78 -6.08 7.84 -15.35
N LYS A 79 -6.76 6.79 -14.93
CA LYS A 79 -7.26 5.72 -15.82
C LYS A 79 -8.76 5.77 -16.08
N GLY A 80 -9.51 6.47 -15.25
CA GLY A 80 -10.98 6.40 -15.21
C GLY A 80 -11.47 5.20 -14.37
N PRO A 81 -12.65 5.32 -13.75
CA PRO A 81 -13.22 4.24 -12.94
C PRO A 81 -13.61 3.02 -13.77
N GLU A 82 -13.85 3.19 -15.07
CA GLU A 82 -14.24 2.16 -16.03
C GLU A 82 -13.10 1.24 -16.46
N ILE A 83 -11.84 1.55 -16.13
CA ILE A 83 -10.70 0.74 -16.54
C ILE A 83 -10.87 -0.75 -16.19
N PHE A 84 -11.44 -1.01 -15.01
CA PHE A 84 -11.63 -2.37 -14.51
C PHE A 84 -12.82 -3.11 -15.14
N GLU A 85 -13.63 -2.46 -15.98
CA GLU A 85 -14.76 -3.11 -16.65
C GLU A 85 -14.29 -4.02 -17.79
N SER A 86 -13.19 -3.64 -18.45
CA SER A 86 -12.64 -4.37 -19.59
C SER A 86 -11.58 -5.41 -19.24
N PHE A 87 -11.10 -5.42 -17.98
CA PHE A 87 -10.01 -6.30 -17.58
C PHE A 87 -10.47 -7.76 -17.43
N THR A 88 -9.62 -8.67 -17.87
CA THR A 88 -9.61 -10.06 -17.39
C THR A 88 -8.95 -10.13 -16.01
N ALA A 89 -9.13 -11.24 -15.29
CA ALA A 89 -8.45 -11.45 -14.02
C ALA A 89 -6.91 -11.43 -14.17
N TYR A 90 -6.40 -11.96 -15.27
CA TYR A 90 -4.97 -11.90 -15.58
C TYR A 90 -4.46 -10.46 -15.72
N GLN A 91 -5.17 -9.64 -16.49
CA GLN A 91 -4.82 -8.22 -16.67
C GLN A 91 -4.92 -7.42 -15.38
N TYR A 92 -5.84 -7.78 -14.48
CA TYR A 92 -5.93 -7.13 -13.17
C TYR A 92 -4.71 -7.46 -12.29
N ILE A 93 -4.27 -8.73 -12.27
CA ILE A 93 -3.05 -9.12 -11.53
C ILE A 93 -1.81 -8.43 -12.11
N GLU A 94 -1.70 -8.39 -13.44
CA GLU A 94 -0.63 -7.69 -14.15
C GLU A 94 -0.62 -6.21 -13.77
N PHE A 95 -1.76 -5.55 -13.87
CA PHE A 95 -1.93 -4.15 -13.47
C PHE A 95 -1.51 -3.90 -12.01
N TYR A 96 -1.96 -4.75 -11.07
CA TYR A 96 -1.60 -4.64 -9.66
C TYR A 96 -0.08 -4.73 -9.44
N THR A 97 0.56 -5.71 -10.07
CA THR A 97 2.01 -5.90 -9.95
C THR A 97 2.78 -4.74 -10.59
N ASP A 98 2.29 -4.18 -11.70
CA ASP A 98 2.85 -2.98 -12.33
C ASP A 98 2.76 -1.75 -11.42
N GLN A 99 1.64 -1.57 -10.70
CA GLN A 99 1.53 -0.48 -9.73
C GLN A 99 2.57 -0.61 -8.61
N ILE A 100 2.86 -1.81 -8.12
CA ILE A 100 3.90 -2.01 -7.10
C ILE A 100 5.30 -1.66 -7.65
N ILE A 101 5.61 -2.06 -8.88
CA ILE A 101 6.89 -1.69 -9.54
C ILE A 101 6.97 -0.18 -9.74
N ARG A 102 5.86 0.46 -10.17
CA ARG A 102 5.79 1.91 -10.32
C ARG A 102 6.06 2.63 -8.99
N ILE A 103 5.43 2.20 -7.89
CA ILE A 103 5.67 2.75 -6.56
C ILE A 103 7.14 2.57 -6.15
N TYR A 104 7.72 1.41 -6.41
CA TYR A 104 9.13 1.15 -6.13
C TYR A 104 10.06 2.14 -6.85
N ARG A 105 9.80 2.42 -8.13
CA ARG A 105 10.62 3.30 -8.96
C ARG A 105 10.43 4.78 -8.64
N GLU A 106 9.20 5.21 -8.43
CA GLU A 106 8.84 6.62 -8.36
C GLU A 106 8.72 7.13 -6.92
N ARG A 107 8.27 6.27 -5.98
CA ARG A 107 7.91 6.66 -4.60
C ARG A 107 8.33 5.57 -3.59
N PRO A 108 9.61 5.14 -3.55
CA PRO A 108 10.06 4.03 -2.70
C PRO A 108 9.86 4.31 -1.20
N GLU A 109 9.71 5.58 -0.80
CA GLU A 109 9.39 5.95 0.58
C GLU A 109 8.03 5.40 1.06
N ILE A 110 7.08 5.18 0.15
CA ILE A 110 5.80 4.53 0.47
C ILE A 110 6.04 3.08 0.89
N LEU A 111 6.89 2.35 0.17
CA LEU A 111 7.23 0.97 0.50
C LEU A 111 8.02 0.88 1.81
N ARG A 112 8.93 1.82 2.06
CA ARG A 112 9.64 1.91 3.35
C ARG A 112 8.68 2.15 4.50
N PHE A 113 7.75 3.09 4.33
CA PHE A 113 6.69 3.33 5.32
C PHE A 113 5.83 2.09 5.53
N SER A 114 5.38 1.43 4.47
CA SER A 114 4.53 0.22 4.53
C SER A 114 5.20 -0.90 5.33
N ASN A 115 6.49 -1.16 5.10
CA ASN A 115 7.25 -2.13 5.88
C ASN A 115 7.36 -1.72 7.36
N ASN A 116 7.70 -0.46 7.65
CA ASN A 116 7.79 0.07 9.00
C ASN A 116 6.43 0.01 9.73
N TYR A 117 5.34 0.33 9.02
CA TYR A 117 3.97 0.22 9.51
C TYR A 117 3.63 -1.20 9.96
N LYS A 118 3.85 -2.19 9.10
CA LYS A 118 3.54 -3.59 9.41
C LYS A 118 4.30 -4.09 10.63
N ASN A 119 5.58 -3.76 10.72
CA ASN A 119 6.42 -4.11 11.86
C ASN A 119 5.91 -3.46 13.15
N PHE A 120 5.60 -2.18 13.11
CA PHE A 120 5.09 -1.43 14.25
C PHE A 120 3.74 -1.96 14.74
N ILE A 121 2.76 -2.12 13.85
CA ILE A 121 1.42 -2.64 14.18
C ILE A 121 1.49 -4.05 14.77
N SER A 122 2.39 -4.89 14.24
CA SER A 122 2.61 -6.24 14.76
C SER A 122 3.19 -6.23 16.20
N ARG A 123 4.16 -5.36 16.48
CA ARG A 123 4.77 -5.20 17.82
C ARG A 123 3.80 -4.63 18.83
N GLU A 124 3.04 -3.61 18.45
CA GLU A 124 2.00 -3.01 19.30
C GLU A 124 0.79 -3.92 19.49
N LYS A 125 0.74 -5.09 18.81
CA LYS A 125 -0.36 -6.06 18.84
C LYS A 125 -1.72 -5.44 18.53
N VAL A 126 -1.74 -4.43 17.67
CA VAL A 126 -2.97 -3.74 17.25
C VAL A 126 -3.84 -4.68 16.42
N ARG A 127 -5.12 -4.82 16.80
CA ARG A 127 -6.07 -5.73 16.15
C ARG A 127 -7.47 -5.15 16.17
N GLY A 128 -8.37 -5.75 15.36
CA GLY A 128 -9.78 -5.44 15.37
C GLY A 128 -10.14 -4.02 14.95
N GLU A 129 -11.02 -3.37 15.70
CA GLU A 129 -11.54 -2.03 15.42
C GLU A 129 -10.46 -0.96 15.24
N ALA A 130 -9.32 -1.09 15.94
CA ALA A 130 -8.22 -0.13 15.81
C ALA A 130 -7.63 -0.09 14.40
N LEU A 131 -7.80 -1.13 13.60
CA LEU A 131 -7.37 -1.19 12.19
C LEU A 131 -8.49 -0.87 11.19
N ALA A 132 -9.73 -0.62 11.65
CA ALA A 132 -10.89 -0.48 10.77
C ALA A 132 -10.69 0.59 9.69
N GLU A 133 -10.18 1.77 10.02
CA GLU A 133 -9.92 2.84 9.06
C GLU A 133 -8.94 2.42 7.96
N HIS A 134 -7.88 1.70 8.32
CA HIS A 134 -6.93 1.17 7.36
C HIS A 134 -7.56 0.07 6.47
N LEU A 135 -8.31 -0.85 7.07
CA LEU A 135 -8.97 -1.94 6.35
C LEU A 135 -10.07 -1.43 5.41
N ASP A 136 -10.78 -0.37 5.80
CA ASP A 136 -11.82 0.24 4.97
C ASP A 136 -11.27 0.78 3.64
N VAL A 137 -10.06 1.34 3.66
CA VAL A 137 -9.38 1.82 2.45
C VAL A 137 -9.02 0.66 1.49
N LEU A 138 -8.81 -0.55 2.02
CA LEU A 138 -8.47 -1.73 1.22
C LEU A 138 -9.69 -2.51 0.71
N LYS A 139 -10.90 -2.25 1.21
CA LYS A 139 -12.14 -2.94 0.78
C LYS A 139 -12.40 -2.89 -0.72
N PRO A 140 -12.21 -1.76 -1.43
CA PRO A 140 -12.43 -1.72 -2.88
C PRO A 140 -11.54 -2.70 -3.65
N ALA A 141 -10.28 -2.84 -3.25
CA ALA A 141 -9.37 -3.81 -3.86
C ALA A 141 -9.84 -5.25 -3.63
N GLY A 142 -10.29 -5.57 -2.41
CA GLY A 142 -10.85 -6.90 -2.10
C GLY A 142 -12.10 -7.23 -2.92
N ALA A 143 -13.00 -6.27 -3.13
CA ALA A 143 -14.18 -6.44 -3.98
C ALA A 143 -13.81 -6.70 -5.45
N LEU A 144 -12.76 -6.03 -5.96
CA LEU A 144 -12.24 -6.26 -7.30
C LEU A 144 -11.63 -7.66 -7.42
N TYR A 145 -10.89 -8.14 -6.43
CA TYR A 145 -10.36 -9.50 -6.44
C TYR A 145 -11.47 -10.54 -6.58
N HIS A 146 -12.52 -10.40 -5.80
CA HIS A 146 -13.68 -11.31 -5.90
C HIS A 146 -14.32 -11.26 -7.29
N LYS A 147 -14.61 -10.07 -7.82
CA LYS A 147 -15.16 -9.88 -9.16
C LYS A 147 -14.33 -10.61 -10.22
N PHE A 148 -13.02 -10.39 -10.22
CA PHE A 148 -12.13 -10.98 -11.22
C PHE A 148 -11.95 -12.49 -11.05
N TYR A 149 -11.95 -12.99 -9.83
CA TYR A 149 -11.87 -14.43 -9.60
C TYR A 149 -13.13 -15.16 -10.10
N GLU A 150 -14.32 -14.63 -9.84
CA GLU A 150 -15.55 -15.17 -10.39
C GLU A 150 -15.60 -15.10 -11.93
N GLN A 151 -15.13 -13.99 -12.51
CA GLN A 151 -14.99 -13.86 -13.97
C GLN A 151 -14.04 -14.92 -14.54
N ALA A 152 -12.93 -15.22 -13.88
CA ALA A 152 -11.95 -16.20 -14.32
C ALA A 152 -12.50 -17.63 -14.37
N ARG A 153 -13.57 -17.96 -13.62
CA ARG A 153 -14.26 -19.24 -13.73
C ARG A 153 -14.84 -19.47 -15.13
N SER A 154 -15.22 -18.40 -15.82
CA SER A 154 -15.78 -18.46 -17.19
C SER A 154 -14.75 -18.18 -18.27
N ASP A 155 -13.93 -17.12 -18.12
CA ASP A 155 -12.98 -16.70 -19.16
C ASP A 155 -11.65 -17.47 -19.14
N LYS A 156 -11.38 -18.22 -18.08
CA LYS A 156 -10.15 -19.02 -17.93
C LYS A 156 -8.85 -18.22 -18.00
N SER A 157 -8.91 -16.92 -17.74
CA SER A 157 -7.74 -16.03 -17.80
C SER A 157 -6.70 -16.34 -16.73
N ILE A 158 -7.15 -16.81 -15.56
CA ILE A 158 -6.29 -17.33 -14.48
C ILE A 158 -6.81 -18.67 -13.98
N ARG A 159 -5.97 -19.37 -13.24
CA ARG A 159 -6.32 -20.61 -12.55
C ARG A 159 -7.35 -20.38 -11.44
N THR A 160 -8.31 -21.28 -11.31
CA THR A 160 -9.34 -21.26 -10.27
C THR A 160 -9.39 -22.56 -9.46
N ASP A 161 -8.36 -23.39 -9.58
CA ASP A 161 -8.14 -24.60 -8.77
C ASP A 161 -7.56 -24.31 -7.38
N ILE A 162 -7.17 -23.04 -7.13
CA ILE A 162 -6.70 -22.51 -5.85
C ILE A 162 -7.76 -21.56 -5.31
N PRO A 163 -8.09 -21.60 -4.00
CA PRO A 163 -9.05 -20.67 -3.41
C PRO A 163 -8.66 -19.21 -3.65
N GLU A 164 -9.64 -18.36 -3.95
CA GLU A 164 -9.51 -16.94 -4.25
C GLU A 164 -8.54 -16.21 -3.30
N GLN A 165 -8.81 -16.32 -1.99
CA GLN A 165 -8.00 -15.65 -0.98
C GLN A 165 -6.54 -16.12 -1.02
N GLN A 166 -6.31 -17.41 -1.20
CA GLN A 166 -4.96 -17.96 -1.26
C GLN A 166 -4.20 -17.47 -2.49
N LEU A 167 -4.85 -17.43 -3.65
CA LEU A 167 -4.24 -16.98 -4.90
C LEU A 167 -3.85 -15.50 -4.82
N PHE A 168 -4.81 -14.62 -4.56
CA PHE A 168 -4.53 -13.18 -4.55
C PHE A 168 -3.63 -12.76 -3.39
N THR A 169 -3.80 -13.36 -2.19
CA THR A 169 -2.91 -13.07 -1.06
C THR A 169 -1.48 -13.47 -1.36
N SER A 170 -1.26 -14.64 -1.97
CA SER A 170 0.08 -15.10 -2.31
C SER A 170 0.76 -14.16 -3.30
N VAL A 171 0.07 -13.76 -4.36
CA VAL A 171 0.61 -12.82 -5.37
C VAL A 171 0.87 -11.45 -4.76
N ALA A 172 -0.13 -10.89 -4.08
CA ALA A 172 -0.04 -9.55 -3.51
C ALA A 172 1.05 -9.44 -2.45
N ILE A 173 1.11 -10.41 -1.53
CA ILE A 173 2.11 -10.40 -0.45
C ILE A 173 3.52 -10.66 -1.00
N ALA A 174 3.69 -11.60 -1.94
CA ALA A 174 5.01 -11.86 -2.51
C ALA A 174 5.56 -10.61 -3.21
N MET A 175 4.77 -9.99 -4.09
CA MET A 175 5.20 -8.81 -4.83
C MET A 175 5.50 -7.62 -3.91
N LEU A 176 4.59 -7.33 -2.99
CA LEU A 176 4.73 -6.21 -2.07
C LEU A 176 5.91 -6.41 -1.11
N ALA A 177 6.06 -7.61 -0.52
CA ALA A 177 7.12 -7.89 0.44
C ALA A 177 8.52 -7.79 -0.18
N VAL A 178 8.69 -8.26 -1.43
CA VAL A 178 9.98 -8.13 -2.13
C VAL A 178 10.24 -6.66 -2.49
N ALA A 179 9.26 -5.93 -2.98
CA ALA A 179 9.40 -4.51 -3.29
C ALA A 179 9.73 -3.68 -2.03
N GLU A 180 9.07 -3.97 -0.90
CA GLU A 180 9.37 -3.36 0.40
C GLU A 180 10.81 -3.65 0.84
N ARG A 181 11.28 -4.89 0.63
CA ARG A 181 12.66 -5.27 0.96
C ARG A 181 13.66 -4.49 0.12
N TYR A 182 13.45 -4.39 -1.18
CA TYR A 182 14.32 -3.63 -2.08
C TYR A 182 14.30 -2.13 -1.76
N ALA A 183 13.16 -1.59 -1.40
CA ALA A 183 13.04 -0.17 -1.03
C ALA A 183 13.80 0.20 0.26
N GLN A 184 14.19 -0.76 1.10
CA GLN A 184 15.06 -0.53 2.25
C GLN A 184 16.53 -0.27 1.87
N GLY A 185 16.95 -0.60 0.63
CA GLY A 185 18.26 -0.34 0.09
C GLY A 185 19.12 -1.59 -0.02
N ILE A 186 19.86 -1.97 1.02
CA ILE A 186 20.80 -3.08 0.98
C ILE A 186 20.08 -4.43 0.94
N VAL A 187 20.26 -5.18 -0.15
CA VAL A 187 19.73 -6.55 -0.32
C VAL A 187 20.79 -7.58 0.03
N TRP A 188 22.00 -7.41 -0.44
CA TRP A 188 23.18 -8.22 -0.15
C TRP A 188 24.26 -7.37 0.51
N ALA A 189 25.18 -8.00 1.24
CA ALA A 189 26.26 -7.29 1.94
C ALA A 189 27.12 -6.42 1.00
N ASP A 190 27.31 -6.88 -0.24
CA ASP A 190 28.10 -6.19 -1.27
C ASP A 190 27.23 -5.46 -2.31
N ASP A 191 25.94 -5.38 -2.06
CA ASP A 191 25.01 -4.71 -2.97
C ASP A 191 25.05 -3.20 -2.76
N HIS A 192 25.71 -2.52 -3.65
CA HIS A 192 25.73 -1.06 -3.72
C HIS A 192 24.76 -0.50 -4.76
N LYS A 193 23.98 -1.38 -5.38
CA LYS A 193 23.03 -1.06 -6.42
C LYS A 193 21.72 -0.58 -5.80
N ALA A 194 21.28 0.57 -6.21
CA ALA A 194 20.03 1.16 -5.67
C ALA A 194 18.78 0.73 -6.43
N ASP A 195 18.91 0.06 -7.60
CA ASP A 195 17.80 -0.24 -8.48
C ASP A 195 17.65 -1.75 -8.73
N HIS A 196 16.54 -2.31 -8.23
CA HIS A 196 16.14 -3.70 -8.39
C HIS A 196 14.85 -3.84 -9.24
N THR A 197 14.60 -2.88 -10.12
CA THR A 197 13.41 -2.91 -11.00
C THR A 197 13.38 -4.19 -11.83
N GLN A 198 14.52 -4.63 -12.36
CA GLN A 198 14.60 -5.83 -13.19
C GLN A 198 14.25 -7.10 -12.41
N GLU A 199 14.70 -7.22 -11.17
CA GLU A 199 14.35 -8.34 -10.30
C GLU A 199 12.85 -8.37 -9.96
N LEU A 200 12.23 -7.20 -9.81
CA LEU A 200 10.78 -7.10 -9.64
C LEU A 200 10.01 -7.48 -10.91
N GLU A 201 10.51 -7.12 -12.09
CA GLU A 201 9.91 -7.56 -13.36
C GLU A 201 10.00 -9.09 -13.51
N PHE A 202 11.13 -9.70 -13.18
CA PHE A 202 11.25 -11.16 -13.18
C PHE A 202 10.29 -11.84 -12.20
N LEU A 203 10.17 -11.28 -10.98
CA LEU A 203 9.20 -11.79 -10.00
C LEU A 203 7.76 -11.69 -10.55
N LYS A 204 7.41 -10.57 -11.15
CA LYS A 204 6.11 -10.37 -11.81
C LYS A 204 5.86 -11.45 -12.86
N GLU A 205 6.82 -11.70 -13.77
CA GLU A 205 6.69 -12.73 -14.80
C GLU A 205 6.49 -14.13 -14.21
N MET A 206 7.22 -14.47 -13.15
CA MET A 206 7.04 -15.75 -12.44
C MET A 206 5.64 -15.87 -11.84
N LEU A 207 5.16 -14.83 -11.17
CA LEU A 207 3.83 -14.80 -10.54
C LEU A 207 2.72 -14.88 -11.59
N LEU A 208 2.82 -14.12 -12.67
CA LEU A 208 1.85 -14.14 -13.77
C LEU A 208 1.82 -15.50 -14.48
N THR A 209 2.98 -16.11 -14.71
CA THR A 209 3.07 -17.44 -15.28
C THR A 209 2.39 -18.48 -14.38
N TRP A 210 2.62 -18.42 -13.08
CA TRP A 210 1.98 -19.30 -12.12
C TRP A 210 0.46 -19.12 -12.04
N CYS A 211 -0.03 -17.89 -12.24
CA CYS A 211 -1.46 -17.59 -12.25
C CYS A 211 -2.20 -18.10 -13.47
N ARG A 212 -1.52 -18.41 -14.59
CA ARG A 212 -2.18 -18.93 -15.81
C ARG A 212 -2.83 -20.28 -15.54
N THR A 213 -3.91 -20.57 -16.27
CA THR A 213 -4.48 -21.91 -16.25
C THR A 213 -3.48 -22.91 -16.86
N PRO A 214 -3.44 -24.17 -16.38
CA PRO A 214 -2.58 -25.21 -16.97
C PRO A 214 -2.79 -25.39 -18.48
N GLU A 215 -4.00 -25.18 -18.97
CA GLU A 215 -4.36 -25.25 -20.39
C GLU A 215 -3.74 -24.12 -21.24
N ASN A 216 -3.33 -23.03 -20.63
CA ASN A 216 -2.75 -21.85 -21.29
C ASN A 216 -1.22 -21.78 -21.16
N LEU A 217 -0.58 -22.68 -20.41
CA LEU A 217 0.88 -22.73 -20.26
C LEU A 217 1.65 -23.18 -21.52
N GLY A 218 0.97 -23.68 -22.54
CA GLY A 218 1.59 -24.14 -23.79
C GLY A 218 1.29 -23.29 -25.03
N LYS A 219 0.59 -22.16 -24.88
CA LYS A 219 0.20 -21.28 -25.99
C LYS A 219 1.03 -19.98 -25.93
N GLN A 220 2.28 -20.06 -26.31
CA GLN A 220 3.11 -18.92 -26.73
C GLN A 220 3.33 -18.94 -28.22
#